data_5d20e1cc0fc6df94dc80b4a9be49a017
#
_entry.id   5d20e1cc0fc6df94dc80b4a9be49a017
#
_cell.length_a   1.000
_cell.length_b   1.000
_cell.length_c   1.000
_cell.angle_alpha   90.00
_cell.angle_beta   90.00
_cell.angle_gamma   90.00
#
_symmetry.space_group_name_H-M   'P 1'
#
loop_
_entity.id
_entity.type
_entity.pdbx_description
1 polymer ?
#
loop_
_entity_poly.entity_id
_entity_poly.type
_entity_poly.pdbx_seq_one_letter_code
_entity_poly.pdbx_strand_id
1 'polypeptide(L)'
;MITAHGATLTVTNEALTLTPTALAASLQGSGNSREVAIADIAGATSTPGDAWTRSRVDIDTGGDTLAVWFAPGDEEGPTELLKLLDDARHGHAPATGTVAGGAGIPGFSFVGFDVETANRRWGSICQIGLVKIVDGEEVDRASWLCKPPASLAQF
;
A
#
# COMPACT_ATOMS: atom_id res chain seq x y z
N MET A 1 0.77 -11.00 -6.06
CA MET A 1 0.89 -10.06 -4.91
C MET A 1 0.83 -8.66 -5.48
N ILE A 2 -0.08 -7.83 -5.01
CA ILE A 2 -0.28 -6.46 -5.49
C ILE A 2 0.17 -5.51 -4.38
N THR A 3 0.89 -4.45 -4.74
CA THR A 3 1.29 -3.41 -3.80
C THR A 3 0.23 -2.31 -3.80
N ALA A 4 -0.41 -2.10 -2.66
CA ALA A 4 -1.30 -0.96 -2.42
C ALA A 4 -0.60 0.06 -1.51
N HIS A 5 -1.20 1.24 -1.36
CA HIS A 5 -0.66 2.24 -0.45
C HIS A 5 -0.71 1.76 1.00
N GLY A 6 0.45 1.50 1.58
CA GLY A 6 0.60 1.03 2.96
C GLY A 6 0.30 -0.46 3.19
N ALA A 7 0.00 -1.24 2.15
CA ALA A 7 -0.29 -2.66 2.29
C ALA A 7 0.14 -3.47 1.06
N THR A 8 0.35 -4.75 1.29
CA THR A 8 0.50 -5.76 0.24
C THR A 8 -0.75 -6.62 0.20
N LEU A 9 -1.25 -6.90 -1.00
CA LEU A 9 -2.45 -7.68 -1.23
C LEU A 9 -2.11 -9.04 -1.83
N THR A 10 -2.71 -10.08 -1.30
CA THR A 10 -2.66 -11.43 -1.87
C THR A 10 -4.10 -11.90 -2.10
N VAL A 11 -4.40 -12.32 -3.32
CA VAL A 11 -5.70 -12.88 -3.70
C VAL A 11 -5.51 -14.36 -4.01
N THR A 12 -6.31 -15.20 -3.38
CA THR A 12 -6.43 -16.64 -3.64
C THR A 12 -7.87 -16.95 -4.01
N ASN A 13 -8.18 -18.21 -4.34
CA ASN A 13 -9.57 -18.62 -4.54
C ASN A 13 -10.43 -18.59 -3.26
N GLU A 14 -9.77 -18.52 -2.09
CA GLU A 14 -10.43 -18.60 -0.78
C GLU A 14 -10.55 -17.22 -0.13
N ALA A 15 -9.49 -16.40 -0.21
CA ALA A 15 -9.42 -15.14 0.51
C ALA A 15 -8.62 -14.06 -0.21
N LEU A 16 -8.99 -12.81 0.09
CA LEU A 16 -8.18 -11.61 -0.08
C LEU A 16 -7.50 -11.30 1.25
N THR A 17 -6.18 -11.27 1.26
CA THR A 17 -5.38 -10.91 2.45
C THR A 17 -4.68 -9.57 2.23
N LEU A 18 -4.89 -8.63 3.16
CA LEU A 18 -4.16 -7.37 3.23
C LEU A 18 -3.12 -7.47 4.34
N THR A 19 -1.87 -7.34 3.98
CA THR A 19 -0.76 -7.32 4.94
C THR A 19 -0.19 -5.90 4.98
N PRO A 20 -0.29 -5.18 6.11
CA PRO A 20 0.31 -3.86 6.23
C PRO A 20 1.81 -3.91 5.95
N THR A 21 2.33 -2.91 5.26
CA THR A 21 3.78 -2.74 5.15
C THR A 21 4.37 -2.44 6.53
N ALA A 22 5.66 -2.70 6.72
CA ALA A 22 6.33 -2.44 7.99
C ALA A 22 6.16 -0.98 8.44
N LEU A 23 6.20 -0.04 7.49
CA LEU A 23 5.98 1.38 7.77
C LEU A 23 4.52 1.64 8.21
N ALA A 24 3.53 1.13 7.48
CA ALA A 24 2.12 1.31 7.83
C ALA A 24 1.79 0.66 9.18
N ALA A 25 2.33 -0.53 9.45
CA ALA A 25 2.19 -1.21 10.73
C ALA A 25 2.76 -0.39 11.90
N SER A 26 3.93 0.23 11.69
CA SER A 26 4.57 1.10 12.68
C SER A 26 3.74 2.36 12.96
N LEU A 27 3.19 2.98 11.93
CA LEU A 27 2.39 4.21 12.06
C LEU A 27 1.02 3.97 12.68
N GLN A 28 0.40 2.82 12.39
CA GLN A 28 -0.95 2.49 12.85
C GLN A 28 -0.95 1.75 14.21
N GLY A 29 0.23 1.41 14.72
CA GLY A 29 0.37 0.67 15.98
C GLY A 29 -0.14 -0.79 15.91
N SER A 30 -0.44 -1.29 14.72
CA SER A 30 -0.82 -2.69 14.51
C SER A 30 -0.27 -3.22 13.18
N GLY A 31 0.33 -4.41 13.23
CA GLY A 31 0.83 -5.13 12.04
C GLY A 31 -0.09 -6.30 11.64
N ASN A 32 -1.31 -6.35 12.15
CA ASN A 32 -2.21 -7.47 11.87
C ASN A 32 -2.69 -7.44 10.42
N SER A 33 -2.54 -8.57 9.73
CA SER A 33 -3.16 -8.77 8.43
C SER A 33 -4.69 -8.83 8.56
N ARG A 34 -5.38 -8.26 7.59
CA ARG A 34 -6.84 -8.39 7.44
C ARG A 34 -7.13 -9.39 6.34
N GLU A 35 -7.96 -10.37 6.64
CA GLU A 35 -8.41 -11.37 5.68
C GLU A 35 -9.91 -11.22 5.44
N VAL A 36 -10.31 -11.35 4.18
CA VAL A 36 -11.71 -11.32 3.72
C VAL A 36 -11.92 -12.52 2.83
N ALA A 37 -12.86 -13.39 3.16
CA ALA A 37 -13.18 -14.53 2.33
C ALA A 37 -13.73 -14.08 0.96
N ILE A 38 -13.33 -14.72 -0.13
CA ILE A 38 -13.81 -14.39 -1.48
C ILE A 38 -15.34 -14.56 -1.58
N ALA A 39 -15.89 -15.53 -0.85
CA ALA A 39 -17.34 -15.77 -0.80
C ALA A 39 -18.12 -14.60 -0.17
N ASP A 40 -17.50 -13.80 0.67
CA ASP A 40 -18.12 -12.64 1.32
C ASP A 40 -18.02 -11.37 0.46
N ILE A 41 -17.24 -11.39 -0.63
CA ILE A 41 -17.09 -10.26 -1.53
C ILE A 41 -18.27 -10.20 -2.50
N ALA A 42 -19.18 -9.27 -2.27
CA ALA A 42 -20.34 -9.02 -3.14
C ALA A 42 -19.95 -8.34 -4.46
N GLY A 43 -18.96 -7.45 -4.41
CA GLY A 43 -18.48 -6.71 -5.57
C GLY A 43 -17.25 -5.86 -5.26
N ALA A 44 -16.69 -5.27 -6.32
CA ALA A 44 -15.62 -4.31 -6.19
C ALA A 44 -15.76 -3.23 -7.28
N THR A 45 -15.47 -1.97 -6.93
CA THR A 45 -15.52 -0.83 -7.85
C THR A 45 -14.26 0.00 -7.72
N SER A 46 -13.76 0.52 -8.84
CA SER A 46 -12.60 1.41 -8.86
C SER A 46 -13.03 2.86 -9.04
N THR A 47 -12.44 3.73 -8.25
CA THR A 47 -12.43 5.17 -8.47
C THR A 47 -11.04 5.54 -8.98
N PRO A 48 -10.91 6.01 -10.23
CA PRO A 48 -9.62 6.34 -10.81
C PRO A 48 -9.00 7.55 -10.09
N GLY A 49 -7.70 7.52 -9.95
CA GLY A 49 -6.89 8.68 -9.59
C GLY A 49 -6.25 9.31 -10.83
N ASP A 50 -5.28 10.18 -10.60
CA ASP A 50 -4.44 10.79 -11.63
C ASP A 50 -2.97 10.81 -11.16
N ALA A 51 -2.11 11.55 -11.86
CA ALA A 51 -0.70 11.67 -11.49
C ALA A 51 -0.46 12.30 -10.09
N TRP A 52 -1.48 12.92 -9.49
CA TRP A 52 -1.39 13.65 -8.22
C TRP A 52 -2.34 13.10 -7.15
N THR A 53 -3.40 12.42 -7.57
CA THR A 53 -4.43 11.86 -6.70
C THR A 53 -4.38 10.36 -6.71
N ARG A 54 -4.64 9.76 -5.54
CA ARG A 54 -4.68 8.30 -5.37
C ARG A 54 -5.90 7.72 -6.06
N SER A 55 -5.75 6.57 -6.69
CA SER A 55 -6.86 5.72 -7.07
C SER A 55 -7.32 4.86 -5.88
N ARG A 56 -8.57 4.39 -5.93
CA ARG A 56 -9.18 3.60 -4.86
C ARG A 56 -10.00 2.46 -5.45
N VAL A 57 -9.90 1.30 -4.83
CA VAL A 57 -10.82 0.18 -5.05
C VAL A 57 -11.65 -0.02 -3.78
N ASP A 58 -12.96 0.08 -3.91
CA ASP A 58 -13.93 -0.22 -2.87
C ASP A 58 -14.43 -1.64 -3.06
N ILE A 59 -14.23 -2.49 -2.06
CA ILE A 59 -14.63 -3.89 -2.04
C ILE A 59 -15.80 -4.02 -1.09
N ASP A 60 -16.96 -4.40 -1.62
CA ASP A 60 -18.18 -4.65 -0.85
C ASP A 60 -18.13 -6.06 -0.27
N THR A 61 -18.19 -6.14 1.06
CA THR A 61 -18.16 -7.40 1.82
C THR A 61 -19.53 -7.77 2.40
N GLY A 62 -20.61 -7.30 1.76
CA GLY A 62 -21.98 -7.66 2.15
C GLY A 62 -22.52 -6.96 3.41
N GLY A 63 -21.75 -6.12 4.06
CA GLY A 63 -22.16 -5.36 5.25
C GLY A 63 -21.18 -4.25 5.62
N ASP A 64 -20.00 -4.26 5.00
CA ASP A 64 -18.95 -3.27 5.17
C ASP A 64 -18.25 -3.03 3.84
N THR A 65 -17.58 -1.90 3.70
CA THR A 65 -16.78 -1.58 2.52
C THR A 65 -15.31 -1.50 2.91
N LEU A 66 -14.50 -2.34 2.27
CA LEU A 66 -13.06 -2.29 2.42
C LEU A 66 -12.46 -1.41 1.32
N ALA A 67 -11.93 -0.26 1.69
CA ALA A 67 -11.26 0.64 0.76
C ALA A 67 -9.76 0.32 0.65
N VAL A 68 -9.31 0.06 -0.57
CA VAL A 68 -7.89 -0.16 -0.92
C VAL A 68 -7.40 1.02 -1.75
N TRP A 69 -6.34 1.66 -1.29
CA TRP A 69 -5.77 2.83 -1.95
C TRP A 69 -4.48 2.46 -2.68
N PHE A 70 -4.27 3.09 -3.83
CA PHE A 70 -3.07 2.94 -4.63
C PHE A 70 -2.34 4.29 -4.78
N ALA A 71 -1.07 4.23 -5.12
CA ALA A 71 -0.27 5.44 -5.29
C ALA A 71 -0.82 6.32 -6.44
N PRO A 72 -0.60 7.65 -6.41
CA PRO A 72 -0.86 8.49 -7.56
C PRO A 72 -0.12 7.97 -8.80
N GLY A 73 -0.80 7.96 -9.96
CA GLY A 73 -0.24 7.45 -11.20
C GLY A 73 -0.21 5.92 -11.36
N ASP A 74 -0.62 5.17 -10.33
CA ASP A 74 -0.75 3.72 -10.43
C ASP A 74 -2.11 3.37 -11.05
N GLU A 75 -2.10 3.09 -12.36
CA GLU A 75 -3.29 2.68 -13.12
C GLU A 75 -3.42 1.16 -13.20
N GLU A 76 -2.30 0.44 -13.05
CA GLU A 76 -2.24 -1.01 -13.18
C GLU A 76 -2.75 -1.73 -11.93
N GLY A 77 -2.34 -1.29 -10.75
CA GLY A 77 -2.70 -1.92 -9.47
C GLY A 77 -4.21 -2.08 -9.25
N PRO A 78 -5.03 -1.02 -9.42
CA PRO A 78 -6.48 -1.12 -9.33
C PRO A 78 -7.08 -2.10 -10.33
N THR A 79 -6.61 -2.06 -11.59
CA THR A 79 -7.11 -2.92 -12.68
C THR A 79 -6.78 -4.39 -12.41
N GLU A 80 -5.55 -4.64 -11.97
CA GLU A 80 -5.10 -5.99 -11.63
C GLU A 80 -5.87 -6.54 -10.42
N LEU A 81 -6.10 -5.72 -9.38
CA LEU A 81 -6.88 -6.14 -8.22
C LEU A 81 -8.31 -6.54 -8.62
N LEU A 82 -9.00 -5.71 -9.41
CA LEU A 82 -10.35 -6.02 -9.88
C LEU A 82 -10.38 -7.33 -10.68
N LYS A 83 -9.42 -7.53 -11.58
CA LYS A 83 -9.31 -8.75 -12.35
C LYS A 83 -9.08 -9.97 -11.46
N LEU A 84 -8.15 -9.91 -10.51
CA LEU A 84 -7.86 -11.03 -9.61
C LEU A 84 -9.06 -11.37 -8.71
N LEU A 85 -9.81 -10.37 -8.25
CA LEU A 85 -11.04 -10.61 -7.48
C LEU A 85 -12.13 -11.28 -8.34
N ASP A 86 -12.28 -10.86 -9.60
CA ASP A 86 -13.22 -11.48 -10.52
C ASP A 86 -12.81 -12.93 -10.85
N ASP A 87 -11.54 -13.15 -11.17
CA ASP A 87 -10.98 -14.48 -11.41
C ASP A 87 -11.16 -15.39 -10.18
N ALA A 88 -10.90 -14.89 -8.96
CA ALA A 88 -11.07 -15.64 -7.73
C ALA A 88 -12.53 -16.05 -7.48
N ARG A 89 -13.48 -15.14 -7.73
CA ARG A 89 -14.92 -15.41 -7.59
C ARG A 89 -15.41 -16.48 -8.58
N HIS A 90 -14.74 -16.65 -9.70
CA HIS A 90 -15.02 -17.69 -10.69
C HIS A 90 -14.14 -18.95 -10.51
N GLY A 91 -13.34 -19.02 -9.45
CA GLY A 91 -12.46 -20.16 -9.16
C GLY A 91 -11.22 -20.25 -10.04
N HIS A 92 -10.85 -19.16 -10.72
CA HIS A 92 -9.72 -19.09 -11.65
C HIS A 92 -8.52 -18.30 -11.07
N ALA A 93 -8.56 -17.87 -9.81
CA ALA A 93 -7.43 -17.14 -9.23
C ALA A 93 -6.15 -17.98 -9.34
N PRO A 94 -5.04 -17.37 -9.74
CA PRO A 94 -3.79 -18.09 -9.84
C PRO A 94 -3.42 -18.64 -8.47
N ALA A 95 -3.16 -19.96 -8.39
CA ALA A 95 -2.58 -20.55 -7.21
C ALA A 95 -1.28 -19.79 -6.92
N THR A 96 -1.28 -18.97 -5.85
CA THR A 96 -0.15 -18.24 -5.30
C THR A 96 0.85 -17.73 -6.37
N GLY A 97 0.36 -17.04 -7.37
CA GLY A 97 1.23 -16.32 -8.30
C GLY A 97 1.79 -15.13 -7.53
N THR A 98 3.05 -15.21 -7.14
CA THR A 98 3.83 -14.01 -6.86
C THR A 98 3.83 -13.23 -8.16
N VAL A 99 2.90 -12.27 -8.31
CA VAL A 99 3.12 -11.22 -9.30
C VAL A 99 4.36 -10.52 -8.79
N ALA A 100 5.47 -10.70 -9.47
CA ALA A 100 6.70 -10.03 -9.16
C ALA A 100 6.35 -8.55 -9.07
N GLY A 101 6.54 -7.96 -7.90
CA GLY A 101 6.52 -6.52 -7.75
C GLY A 101 7.31 -5.98 -8.92
N GLY A 102 6.76 -4.97 -9.63
CA GLY A 102 7.19 -4.55 -10.94
C GLY A 102 8.68 -4.70 -11.11
N ALA A 103 9.10 -5.35 -12.19
CA ALA A 103 10.51 -5.62 -12.43
C ALA A 103 11.25 -4.31 -12.24
N GLY A 104 12.10 -4.26 -11.21
CA GLY A 104 12.84 -3.05 -10.90
C GLY A 104 13.50 -2.56 -12.17
N ILE A 105 13.59 -1.26 -12.38
CA ILE A 105 14.23 -0.70 -13.56
C ILE A 105 15.74 -0.96 -13.41
N PRO A 106 16.35 -1.89 -14.21
CA PRO A 106 17.76 -2.22 -14.08
C PRO A 106 18.62 -0.97 -14.22
N GLY A 107 19.62 -0.83 -13.36
CA GLY A 107 20.50 0.33 -13.36
C GLY A 107 19.94 1.58 -12.69
N PHE A 108 18.70 1.55 -12.19
CA PHE A 108 18.10 2.65 -11.46
C PHE A 108 18.36 2.50 -9.96
N SER A 109 19.29 3.29 -9.45
CA SER A 109 19.70 3.25 -8.03
C SER A 109 19.57 4.64 -7.41
N PHE A 110 18.91 4.74 -6.26
CA PHE A 110 18.69 6.01 -5.57
C PHE A 110 18.39 5.77 -4.07
N VAL A 111 18.39 6.85 -3.30
CA VAL A 111 17.85 6.88 -1.95
C VAL A 111 16.63 7.78 -1.94
N GLY A 112 15.47 7.21 -1.66
CA GLY A 112 14.25 7.94 -1.38
C GLY A 112 14.32 8.52 0.04
N PHE A 113 13.89 9.77 0.20
CA PHE A 113 13.85 10.47 1.48
C PHE A 113 12.45 11.05 1.68
N ASP A 114 11.89 10.83 2.85
CA ASP A 114 10.59 11.37 3.24
C ASP A 114 10.63 11.90 4.68
N VAL A 115 9.82 12.90 4.98
CA VAL A 115 9.67 13.47 6.32
C VAL A 115 8.21 13.68 6.67
N GLU A 116 7.87 13.33 7.92
CA GLU A 116 6.59 13.68 8.51
C GLU A 116 6.74 14.87 9.43
N THR A 117 5.73 15.74 9.44
CA THR A 117 5.70 16.92 10.28
C THR A 117 4.59 16.84 11.33
N ALA A 118 4.91 17.25 12.56
CA ALA A 118 3.94 17.26 13.67
C ALA A 118 2.79 18.26 13.46
N ASN A 119 3.02 19.31 12.65
CA ASN A 119 2.03 20.33 12.31
C ASN A 119 2.42 21.05 11.01
N ARG A 120 1.65 22.05 10.60
CA ARG A 120 1.85 22.81 9.33
C ARG A 120 3.05 23.79 9.35
N ARG A 121 3.81 23.87 10.43
CA ARG A 121 4.99 24.75 10.50
C ARG A 121 6.21 24.06 9.92
N TRP A 122 6.94 24.76 9.07
CA TRP A 122 8.20 24.29 8.54
C TRP A 122 9.18 23.98 9.68
N GLY A 123 9.84 22.83 9.61
CA GLY A 123 10.79 22.40 10.65
C GLY A 123 10.18 21.62 11.81
N SER A 124 8.85 21.40 11.82
CA SER A 124 8.21 20.52 12.80
C SER A 124 8.36 19.03 12.47
N ILE A 125 9.51 18.64 11.91
CA ILE A 125 9.79 17.25 11.51
C ILE A 125 9.71 16.34 12.74
N CYS A 126 8.86 15.32 12.68
CA CYS A 126 8.66 14.33 13.74
C CYS A 126 9.05 12.91 13.31
N GLN A 127 9.21 12.66 12.03
CA GLN A 127 9.72 11.40 11.51
C GLN A 127 10.51 11.62 10.22
N ILE A 128 11.53 10.81 10.03
CA ILE A 128 12.36 10.77 8.81
C ILE A 128 12.34 9.33 8.32
N GLY A 129 12.08 9.12 7.04
CA GLY A 129 12.15 7.85 6.35
C GLY A 129 13.19 7.86 5.24
N LEU A 130 13.94 6.79 5.10
CA LEU A 130 14.87 6.54 4.01
C LEU A 130 14.60 5.15 3.41
N VAL A 131 14.63 5.06 2.09
CA VAL A 131 14.59 3.80 1.35
C VAL A 131 15.73 3.80 0.34
N LYS A 132 16.54 2.75 0.34
CA LYS A 132 17.62 2.56 -0.62
C LYS A 132 17.19 1.57 -1.68
N ILE A 133 17.19 2.03 -2.92
CA ILE A 133 16.92 1.23 -4.11
C ILE A 133 18.23 0.99 -4.84
N VAL A 134 18.50 -0.23 -5.25
CA VAL A 134 19.64 -0.61 -6.10
C VAL A 134 19.11 -1.49 -7.22
N ASP A 135 19.41 -1.10 -8.46
CA ASP A 135 18.92 -1.79 -9.66
C ASP A 135 17.40 -1.99 -9.71
N GLY A 136 16.66 -0.99 -9.15
CA GLY A 136 15.22 -0.99 -9.06
C GLY A 136 14.64 -1.85 -7.91
N GLU A 137 15.48 -2.50 -7.13
CA GLU A 137 15.05 -3.29 -5.97
C GLU A 137 15.32 -2.56 -4.66
N GLU A 138 14.41 -2.65 -3.71
CA GLU A 138 14.62 -2.14 -2.36
C GLU A 138 15.60 -3.06 -1.62
N VAL A 139 16.75 -2.50 -1.26
CA VAL A 139 17.82 -3.25 -0.56
C VAL A 139 17.94 -2.87 0.91
N ASP A 140 17.43 -1.71 1.30
CA ASP A 140 17.51 -1.24 2.69
C ASP A 140 16.46 -0.16 2.96
N ARG A 141 16.00 -0.07 4.22
CA ARG A 141 15.16 1.02 4.70
C ARG A 141 15.45 1.34 6.16
N ALA A 142 15.30 2.61 6.49
CA ALA A 142 15.44 3.09 7.85
C ALA A 142 14.43 4.19 8.16
N SER A 143 13.97 4.26 9.38
CA SER A 143 13.14 5.36 9.84
C SER A 143 13.51 5.76 11.27
N TRP A 144 13.37 7.05 11.56
CA TRP A 144 13.64 7.61 12.88
C TRP A 144 12.52 8.53 13.31
N LEU A 145 12.08 8.39 14.55
CA LEU A 145 11.24 9.38 15.18
C LEU A 145 12.14 10.53 15.68
N CYS A 146 11.75 11.75 15.37
CA CYS A 146 12.43 12.96 15.76
C CYS A 146 11.54 13.76 16.72
N LYS A 147 12.14 14.40 17.70
CA LYS A 147 11.41 15.36 18.52
C LYS A 147 11.62 16.76 17.94
N PRO A 148 10.56 17.40 17.40
CA PRO A 148 10.68 18.78 16.95
C PRO A 148 11.15 19.71 18.08
N PRO A 149 11.80 20.83 17.76
CA PRO A 149 12.09 21.86 18.76
C PRO A 149 10.81 22.28 19.50
N ALA A 150 10.90 22.57 20.80
CA ALA A 150 9.75 22.85 21.65
C ALA A 150 8.85 23.98 21.11
N SER A 151 9.42 24.96 20.42
CA SER A 151 8.70 26.05 19.75
C SER A 151 7.87 25.59 18.52
N LEU A 152 8.16 24.41 17.98
CA LEU A 152 7.50 23.83 16.80
C LEU A 152 6.72 22.55 17.11
N ALA A 153 6.80 22.05 18.35
CA ALA A 153 6.14 20.80 18.77
C ALA A 153 4.71 21.00 19.31
N GLN A 154 4.14 22.19 19.17
CA GLN A 154 2.75 22.45 19.57
C GLN A 154 1.79 21.93 18.50
N PHE A 155 0.89 21.05 18.93
CA PHE A 155 -0.20 20.47 18.13
C PHE A 155 -1.43 21.36 18.15
#